data_059cd73120397b87cc40a6dd263992dd
#
_entry.id   059cd73120397b87cc40a6dd263992dd
#
_cell.length_a   1.000
_cell.length_b   1.000
_cell.length_c   1.000
_cell.angle_alpha   90.00
_cell.angle_beta   90.00
_cell.angle_gamma   90.00
#
_symmetry.space_group_name_H-M   'P 1'
#
loop_
_entity.id
_entity.type
_entity.pdbx_description
1 polymer ?
#
loop_
_entity_poly.entity_id
_entity_poly.type
_entity_poly.pdbx_seq_one_letter_code
_entity_poly.pdbx_strand_id
1 'polypeptide(L)'
;MSYKGRYTPQNPKKYKGNKQNVVYRSLWERKFMVWLDTTPRIISWSSEEVIIPYISPKDNKPHRYFPDFLVVSNSNNGINTYLCEIKPSKQCKPPKNRKTKYYMTEQITYLVNQAKWKAAQKVCRQNGWKWKVLTEKELNIK
;
A
#
# COMPACT_ATOMS: atom_id res chain seq x y z
N MET A 1 -4.82 16.74 1.05
CA MET A 1 -3.57 17.24 1.62
C MET A 1 -2.82 16.10 2.31
N SER A 2 -1.57 15.89 1.96
CA SER A 2 -0.77 14.84 2.57
C SER A 2 0.11 15.42 3.68
N TYR A 3 0.17 14.72 4.79
CA TYR A 3 1.00 15.09 5.94
C TYR A 3 2.09 14.04 6.08
N LYS A 4 3.31 14.40 5.72
CA LYS A 4 4.46 13.52 5.88
C LYS A 4 5.00 13.59 7.30
N GLY A 5 5.50 12.46 7.80
CA GLY A 5 6.19 12.44 9.08
C GLY A 5 6.83 11.09 9.31
N ARG A 6 7.58 11.01 10.40
CA ARG A 6 8.17 9.75 10.84
C ARG A 6 7.31 9.15 11.93
N TYR A 7 7.12 7.84 11.85
CA TYR A 7 6.42 7.09 12.88
C TYR A 7 7.44 6.31 13.71
N THR A 8 7.37 6.45 15.01
CA THR A 8 8.20 5.65 15.92
C THR A 8 7.35 4.50 16.44
N PRO A 9 7.68 3.24 16.08
CA PRO A 9 6.90 2.10 16.55
C PRO A 9 6.88 2.03 18.08
N GLN A 10 5.68 1.87 18.65
CA GLN A 10 5.49 1.66 20.08
C GLN A 10 5.88 0.23 20.46
N ASN A 11 5.72 -0.70 19.54
CA ASN A 11 6.10 -2.10 19.71
C ASN A 11 7.15 -2.46 18.67
N PRO A 12 8.43 -2.06 18.90
CA PRO A 12 9.46 -2.20 17.86
C PRO A 12 9.69 -3.61 17.37
N LYS A 13 9.44 -4.62 18.22
CA LYS A 13 9.64 -6.01 17.85
C LYS A 13 8.72 -6.48 16.72
N LYS A 14 7.59 -5.79 16.53
CA LYS A 14 6.63 -6.11 15.46
C LYS A 14 7.08 -5.55 14.11
N TYR A 15 7.86 -4.49 14.11
CA TYR A 15 8.27 -3.85 12.86
C TYR A 15 9.45 -4.59 12.23
N LYS A 16 9.32 -4.97 10.96
CA LYS A 16 10.36 -5.68 10.21
C LYS A 16 10.94 -4.75 9.16
N GLY A 17 12.11 -4.21 9.46
CA GLY A 17 12.80 -3.29 8.57
C GLY A 17 13.55 -2.23 9.37
N ASN A 18 13.83 -1.09 8.74
CA ASN A 18 14.54 0.00 9.38
C ASN A 18 13.60 0.80 10.27
N LYS A 19 13.61 0.51 11.57
CA LYS A 19 12.71 1.13 12.57
C LYS A 19 12.92 2.63 12.71
N GLN A 20 14.06 3.14 12.28
CA GLN A 20 14.39 4.55 12.38
C GLN A 20 13.97 5.35 11.16
N ASN A 21 13.46 4.68 10.15
CA ASN A 21 13.03 5.31 8.91
C ASN A 21 11.64 4.84 8.48
N VAL A 22 10.70 4.84 9.43
CA VAL A 22 9.29 4.52 9.12
C VAL A 22 8.59 5.83 8.81
N VAL A 23 8.26 6.04 7.55
CA VAL A 23 7.71 7.30 7.06
C VAL A 23 6.27 7.11 6.62
N TYR A 24 5.36 7.92 7.13
CA TYR A 24 4.02 8.01 6.58
C TYR A 24 3.94 9.23 5.64
N ARG A 25 3.25 9.05 4.53
CA ARG A 25 3.09 10.10 3.51
C ARG A 25 1.70 10.70 3.53
N SER A 26 0.81 10.16 4.38
CA SER A 26 -0.55 10.65 4.56
C SER A 26 -1.02 10.28 5.95
N LEU A 27 -2.09 10.95 6.43
CA LEU A 27 -2.69 10.61 7.72
C LEU A 27 -3.39 9.25 7.68
N TRP A 28 -3.83 8.80 6.50
CA TRP A 28 -4.41 7.46 6.34
C TRP A 28 -3.36 6.39 6.62
N GLU A 29 -2.15 6.57 6.08
CA GLU A 29 -1.04 5.65 6.35
C GLU A 29 -0.68 5.65 7.83
N ARG A 30 -0.60 6.83 8.45
CA ARG A 30 -0.30 6.93 9.88
C ARG A 30 -1.35 6.22 10.72
N LYS A 31 -2.63 6.39 10.40
CA LYS A 31 -3.73 5.71 11.10
C LYS A 31 -3.57 4.19 11.01
N PHE A 32 -3.22 3.70 9.84
CA PHE A 32 -3.00 2.26 9.63
C PHE A 32 -1.79 1.76 10.40
N MET A 33 -0.69 2.55 10.43
CA MET A 33 0.51 2.20 11.20
C MET A 33 0.20 2.04 12.69
N VAL A 34 -0.56 2.99 13.25
CA VAL A 34 -0.97 2.91 14.66
C VAL A 34 -1.78 1.64 14.91
N TRP A 35 -2.71 1.33 14.00
CA TRP A 35 -3.54 0.13 14.13
C TRP A 35 -2.69 -1.14 14.06
N LEU A 36 -1.75 -1.23 13.11
CA LEU A 36 -0.87 -2.38 12.99
C LEU A 36 -0.02 -2.57 14.24
N ASP A 37 0.51 -1.46 14.75
CA ASP A 37 1.43 -1.46 15.88
C ASP A 37 0.74 -1.88 17.18
N THR A 38 -0.52 -1.52 17.34
CA THR A 38 -1.25 -1.71 18.61
C THR A 38 -2.25 -2.86 18.60
N THR A 39 -2.46 -3.52 17.47
CA THR A 39 -3.43 -4.62 17.37
C THR A 39 -2.74 -5.96 17.64
N PRO A 40 -3.16 -6.71 18.70
CA PRO A 40 -2.45 -7.92 19.11
C PRO A 40 -2.36 -9.02 18.05
N ARG A 41 -3.38 -9.17 17.20
CA ARG A 41 -3.36 -10.21 16.16
C ARG A 41 -2.35 -9.95 15.05
N ILE A 42 -1.83 -8.72 14.95
CA ILE A 42 -0.78 -8.40 13.99
C ILE A 42 0.57 -8.83 14.56
N ILE A 43 1.18 -9.82 13.91
CA ILE A 43 2.46 -10.39 14.35
C ILE A 43 3.60 -9.48 13.96
N SER A 44 3.60 -9.01 12.71
CA SER A 44 4.65 -8.12 12.20
C SER A 44 4.13 -7.27 11.06
N TRP A 45 4.82 -6.17 10.79
CA TRP A 45 4.50 -5.29 9.68
C TRP A 45 5.74 -4.53 9.24
N SER A 46 5.72 -4.06 7.99
CA SER A 46 6.75 -3.19 7.45
C SER A 46 6.12 -2.18 6.50
N SER A 47 6.79 -1.05 6.31
CA SER A 47 6.34 0.03 5.44
C SER A 47 7.38 0.29 4.37
N GLU A 48 6.96 0.18 3.10
CA GLU A 48 7.80 0.46 1.92
C GLU A 48 9.11 -0.34 1.88
N GLU A 49 9.14 -1.52 2.48
CA GLU A 49 10.32 -2.39 2.49
C GLU A 49 10.32 -3.40 1.33
N VAL A 50 9.15 -3.70 0.78
CA VAL A 50 9.03 -4.60 -0.38
C VAL A 50 9.22 -3.81 -1.66
N ILE A 51 10.05 -4.34 -2.56
CA ILE A 51 10.34 -3.69 -3.85
C ILE A 51 9.86 -4.61 -4.96
N ILE A 52 8.99 -4.10 -5.83
CA ILE A 52 8.42 -4.87 -6.93
C ILE A 52 8.76 -4.19 -8.25
N PRO A 53 9.54 -4.85 -9.13
CA PRO A 53 9.80 -4.31 -10.45
C PRO A 53 8.56 -4.43 -11.34
N TYR A 54 8.31 -3.44 -12.16
CA TYR A 54 7.21 -3.46 -13.12
C TYR A 54 7.59 -2.60 -14.32
N ILE A 55 6.88 -2.80 -15.43
CA ILE A 55 7.07 -1.99 -16.63
C ILE A 55 5.97 -0.92 -16.61
N SER A 56 6.38 0.36 -16.60
CA SER A 56 5.43 1.46 -16.58
C SER A 56 4.85 1.73 -17.95
N PRO A 57 3.52 1.78 -18.09
CA PRO A 57 2.92 2.14 -19.38
C PRO A 57 3.14 3.61 -19.77
N LYS A 58 3.64 4.42 -18.84
CA LYS A 58 3.94 5.83 -19.13
C LYS A 58 5.13 5.98 -20.08
N ASP A 59 6.15 5.15 -19.91
CA ASP A 59 7.40 5.26 -20.71
C ASP A 59 7.90 3.90 -21.21
N ASN A 60 7.19 2.81 -20.96
CA ASN A 60 7.55 1.44 -21.32
C ASN A 60 8.91 1.01 -20.76
N LYS A 61 9.31 1.56 -19.62
CA LYS A 61 10.58 1.24 -18.97
C LYS A 61 10.36 0.55 -17.63
N PRO A 62 11.37 -0.22 -17.16
CA PRO A 62 11.30 -0.81 -15.82
C PRO A 62 11.35 0.27 -14.75
N HIS A 63 10.50 0.11 -13.75
CA HIS A 63 10.46 0.97 -12.55
C HIS A 63 10.33 0.10 -11.33
N ARG A 64 10.56 0.68 -10.15
CA ARG A 64 10.40 0.00 -8.88
C ARG A 64 9.12 0.51 -8.21
N TYR A 65 8.29 -0.42 -7.76
CA TYR A 65 7.08 -0.13 -7.00
C TYR A 65 7.31 -0.52 -5.54
N PHE A 66 7.02 0.39 -4.64
CA PHE A 66 7.11 0.16 -3.21
C PHE A 66 5.70 0.12 -2.65
N PRO A 67 5.08 -1.06 -2.50
CA PRO A 67 3.77 -1.15 -1.86
C PRO A 67 3.83 -0.58 -0.44
N ASP A 68 2.70 -0.05 0.04
CA ASP A 68 2.69 0.66 1.30
C ASP A 68 3.07 -0.22 2.50
N PHE A 69 2.50 -1.43 2.61
CA PHE A 69 2.71 -2.28 3.78
C PHE A 69 2.78 -3.75 3.45
N LEU A 70 3.60 -4.47 4.22
CA LEU A 70 3.57 -5.94 4.30
C LEU A 70 3.16 -6.28 5.72
N VAL A 71 2.10 -7.08 5.88
CA VAL A 71 1.48 -7.35 7.17
C VAL A 71 1.35 -8.84 7.40
N VAL A 72 1.81 -9.33 8.54
CA VAL A 72 1.62 -10.73 8.96
C VAL A 72 0.61 -10.73 10.11
N SER A 73 -0.49 -11.43 9.91
CA SER A 73 -1.60 -11.47 10.86
C SER A 73 -1.90 -12.89 11.31
N ASN A 74 -2.22 -13.07 12.57
CA ASN A 74 -2.67 -14.33 13.13
C ASN A 74 -4.19 -14.26 13.33
N SER A 75 -4.91 -15.15 12.64
CA SER A 75 -6.36 -15.22 12.76
C SER A 75 -6.77 -16.65 13.10
N ASN A 76 -8.09 -16.87 13.30
CA ASN A 76 -8.61 -18.22 13.59
C ASN A 76 -8.28 -19.23 12.49
N ASN A 77 -8.03 -18.76 11.27
CA ASN A 77 -7.68 -19.61 10.13
C ASN A 77 -6.17 -19.75 9.94
N GLY A 78 -5.37 -19.30 10.91
CA GLY A 78 -3.93 -19.40 10.87
C GLY A 78 -3.24 -18.06 10.54
N ILE A 79 -1.97 -18.17 10.15
CA ILE A 79 -1.15 -17.00 9.86
C ILE A 79 -1.26 -16.66 8.39
N ASN A 80 -1.55 -15.39 8.10
CA ASN A 80 -1.64 -14.89 6.72
C ASN A 80 -0.76 -13.65 6.55
N THR A 81 -0.17 -13.54 5.36
CA THR A 81 0.64 -12.37 4.98
C THR A 81 -0.11 -11.59 3.91
N TYR A 82 -0.24 -10.29 4.13
CA TYR A 82 -0.94 -9.36 3.24
C TYR A 82 0.01 -8.30 2.71
N LEU A 83 0.01 -8.11 1.41
CA LEU A 83 0.67 -6.96 0.79
C LEU A 83 -0.41 -5.92 0.54
N CYS A 84 -0.25 -4.74 1.13
CA CYS A 84 -1.32 -3.75 1.20
C CYS A 84 -0.93 -2.43 0.54
N GLU A 85 -1.89 -1.85 -0.15
CA GLU A 85 -1.79 -0.51 -0.71
C GLU A 85 -2.95 0.31 -0.18
N ILE A 86 -2.68 1.53 0.28
CA ILE A 86 -3.71 2.46 0.73
C ILE A 86 -4.02 3.44 -0.42
N LYS A 87 -5.28 3.48 -0.82
CA LYS A 87 -5.68 4.29 -1.98
C LYS A 87 -7.15 4.73 -1.84
N PRO A 88 -7.48 6.01 -2.07
CA PRO A 88 -8.89 6.42 -2.10
C PRO A 88 -9.68 5.63 -3.13
N SER A 89 -10.90 5.24 -2.78
CA SER A 89 -11.72 4.38 -3.64
C SER A 89 -11.95 4.97 -5.03
N LYS A 90 -12.05 6.29 -5.14
CA LYS A 90 -12.25 6.95 -6.44
C LYS A 90 -11.06 6.74 -7.38
N GLN A 91 -9.86 6.52 -6.85
CA GLN A 91 -8.66 6.27 -7.64
C GLN A 91 -8.51 4.81 -8.03
N CYS A 92 -9.34 3.93 -7.49
CA CYS A 92 -9.37 2.51 -7.85
C CYS A 92 -10.21 2.23 -9.09
N LYS A 93 -10.89 3.24 -9.61
CA LYS A 93 -11.75 3.15 -10.80
C LYS A 93 -11.18 4.01 -11.91
N PRO A 94 -11.50 3.69 -13.19
CA PRO A 94 -11.09 4.56 -14.29
C PRO A 94 -11.58 6.00 -14.05
N PRO A 95 -10.77 7.01 -14.40
CA PRO A 95 -11.20 8.40 -14.23
C PRO A 95 -12.38 8.70 -15.16
N LYS A 96 -13.29 9.56 -14.67
CA LYS A 96 -14.42 10.01 -15.48
C LYS A 96 -13.91 10.90 -16.62
N ASN A 97 -14.48 10.70 -17.82
CA ASN A 97 -14.13 11.52 -18.95
C ASN A 97 -14.61 12.95 -18.70
N ARG A 98 -13.67 13.80 -18.30
CA ARG A 98 -13.90 15.23 -18.13
C ARG A 98 -13.14 15.98 -19.22
N LYS A 99 -13.78 16.95 -19.85
CA LYS A 99 -13.10 17.75 -20.88
C LYS A 99 -12.16 18.77 -20.21
N THR A 100 -11.18 18.28 -19.45
CA THR A 100 -10.18 19.11 -18.79
C THR A 100 -8.78 18.60 -19.13
N LYS A 101 -7.79 19.47 -18.98
CA LYS A 101 -6.38 19.12 -19.21
C LYS A 101 -5.86 18.03 -18.27
N TYR A 102 -6.54 17.82 -17.14
CA TYR A 102 -6.12 16.82 -16.14
C TYR A 102 -6.57 15.41 -16.48
N TYR A 103 -7.55 15.24 -17.37
CA TYR A 103 -8.10 13.92 -17.67
C TYR A 103 -7.03 12.97 -18.22
N MET A 104 -6.19 13.44 -19.12
CA MET A 104 -5.12 12.62 -19.71
C MET A 104 -4.12 12.16 -18.64
N THR A 105 -3.74 13.08 -17.72
CA THR A 105 -2.85 12.76 -16.60
C THR A 105 -3.50 11.74 -15.67
N GLU A 106 -4.79 11.90 -15.38
CA GLU A 106 -5.52 10.95 -14.53
C GLU A 106 -5.59 9.56 -15.17
N GLN A 107 -5.78 9.48 -16.49
CA GLN A 107 -5.79 8.20 -17.20
C GLN A 107 -4.43 7.51 -17.12
N ILE A 108 -3.34 8.24 -17.34
CA ILE A 108 -1.98 7.68 -17.27
C ILE A 108 -1.70 7.20 -15.85
N THR A 109 -2.04 7.98 -14.84
CA THR A 109 -1.86 7.59 -13.44
C THR A 109 -2.64 6.31 -13.12
N TYR A 110 -3.88 6.21 -13.59
CA TYR A 110 -4.70 5.02 -13.41
C TYR A 110 -4.04 3.79 -14.04
N LEU A 111 -3.55 3.91 -15.28
CA LEU A 111 -2.88 2.81 -15.98
C LEU A 111 -1.59 2.40 -15.29
N VAL A 112 -0.81 3.36 -14.80
CA VAL A 112 0.42 3.07 -14.05
C VAL A 112 0.06 2.30 -12.77
N ASN A 113 -0.95 2.73 -12.03
CA ASN A 113 -1.39 2.04 -10.82
C ASN A 113 -1.86 0.61 -11.12
N GLN A 114 -2.59 0.40 -12.22
CA GLN A 114 -3.02 -0.94 -12.61
C GLN A 114 -1.83 -1.84 -12.93
N ALA A 115 -0.80 -1.32 -13.60
CA ALA A 115 0.40 -2.07 -13.89
C ALA A 115 1.17 -2.44 -12.60
N LYS A 116 1.30 -1.50 -11.67
CA LYS A 116 1.91 -1.75 -10.36
C LYS A 116 1.17 -2.86 -9.60
N TRP A 117 -0.15 -2.76 -9.54
CA TRP A 117 -0.97 -3.70 -8.77
C TRP A 117 -0.98 -5.09 -9.41
N LYS A 118 -0.96 -5.16 -10.73
CA LYS A 118 -0.86 -6.45 -11.43
C LYS A 118 0.47 -7.13 -11.11
N ALA A 119 1.57 -6.38 -11.10
CA ALA A 119 2.87 -6.90 -10.72
C ALA A 119 2.88 -7.35 -9.25
N ALA A 120 2.26 -6.58 -8.37
CA ALA A 120 2.14 -6.92 -6.95
C ALA A 120 1.33 -8.20 -6.74
N GLN A 121 0.23 -8.36 -7.47
CA GLN A 121 -0.59 -9.58 -7.41
C GLN A 121 0.20 -10.82 -7.84
N LYS A 122 1.05 -10.69 -8.84
CA LYS A 122 1.91 -11.77 -9.29
C LYS A 122 2.90 -12.18 -8.20
N VAL A 123 3.54 -11.20 -7.56
CA VAL A 123 4.46 -11.45 -6.45
C VAL A 123 3.74 -12.12 -5.29
N CYS A 124 2.52 -11.68 -4.98
CA CYS A 124 1.71 -12.28 -3.93
C CYS A 124 1.42 -13.76 -4.22
N ARG A 125 1.04 -14.08 -5.45
CA ARG A 125 0.80 -15.49 -5.84
C ARG A 125 2.06 -16.34 -5.71
N GLN A 126 3.22 -15.79 -6.06
CA GLN A 126 4.49 -16.50 -5.97
C GLN A 126 4.92 -16.77 -4.53
N ASN A 127 4.53 -15.90 -3.60
CA ASN A 127 4.94 -16.01 -2.20
C ASN A 127 3.84 -16.52 -1.25
N GLY A 128 2.66 -16.81 -1.77
CA GLY A 128 1.54 -17.22 -0.94
C GLY A 128 0.96 -16.09 -0.11
N TRP A 129 1.16 -14.86 -0.55
CA TRP A 129 0.62 -13.67 0.10
C TRP A 129 -0.74 -13.30 -0.49
N LYS A 130 -1.50 -12.49 0.24
CA LYS A 130 -2.75 -11.93 -0.23
C LYS A 130 -2.56 -10.45 -0.55
N TRP A 131 -3.10 -10.03 -1.68
CA TRP A 131 -3.05 -8.62 -2.09
C TRP A 131 -4.30 -7.90 -1.61
N LYS A 132 -4.13 -6.71 -1.01
CA LYS A 132 -5.25 -5.89 -0.56
C LYS A 132 -5.03 -4.43 -0.88
N VAL A 133 -6.05 -3.80 -1.46
CA VAL A 133 -6.12 -2.34 -1.58
C VAL A 133 -7.09 -1.87 -0.50
N LEU A 134 -6.59 -1.03 0.39
CA LEU A 134 -7.37 -0.52 1.52
C LEU A 134 -7.81 0.90 1.20
N THR A 135 -9.10 1.12 1.27
CA THR A 135 -9.69 2.42 0.97
C THR A 135 -10.20 3.06 2.27
N GLU A 136 -10.83 4.24 2.14
CA GLU A 136 -11.49 4.90 3.28
C GLU A 136 -12.49 4.00 3.99
N LYS A 137 -13.04 3.02 3.27
CA LYS A 137 -14.04 2.09 3.83
C LYS A 137 -13.40 1.16 4.86
N GLU A 138 -12.29 0.51 4.48
CA GLU A 138 -11.58 -0.41 5.37
C GLU A 138 -10.91 0.32 6.52
N LEU A 139 -10.45 1.55 6.28
CA LEU A 139 -9.81 2.38 7.30
C LEU A 139 -10.81 3.12 8.19
N ASN A 140 -12.10 3.00 7.89
CA ASN A 140 -13.18 3.66 8.63
C ASN A 140 -13.01 5.19 8.65
N ILE A 141 -12.68 5.74 7.51
CA ILE A 141 -12.55 7.19 7.30
C ILE A 141 -13.82 7.71 6.62
N LYS A 142 -14.39 8.77 7.18
CA LYS A 142 -15.60 9.38 6.64
C LYS A 142 -15.29 10.51 5.68
#